data_47c5c7eea663fd6705ea46974d5409fd
#
_entry.id   47c5c7eea663fd6705ea46974d5409fd
#
_cell.length_a   1.000
_cell.length_b   1.000
_cell.length_c   1.000
_cell.angle_alpha   90.00
_cell.angle_beta   90.00
_cell.angle_gamma   90.00
#
_symmetry.space_group_name_H-M   'P 1'
#
loop_
_entity.id
_entity.type
_entity.pdbx_description
1 polymer ?
#
loop_
_entity_poly.entity_id
_entity_poly.type
_entity_poly.pdbx_seq_one_letter_code
_entity_poly.pdbx_strand_id
1 'polypeptide(L)'
;LRELHPEYKILLTFFSPSGYEVRKDYKGADIVCYLPLDTIRNSRRFLRAVRPVMAFFIKYEFWYNYFHILQHRGVPVYSVSCIFRKNQIFFRWYGKQYGKVLHCVTKFFVQNEESRKLLHNIGIDASEVVGDTRFDRVLQIRDAAKQLPIVEAFRSNRKVFVAGSSWGPDEDIFIRYFNEHPDWQLIIAPHVISEEHLQQIMSKLKRKTVRYTQTSPEEAASAECLIIDCFGLLSSIYNYGDVAYVGGGFGVGIHNVLEAAVWNMPVFFGPNNKHFQEAQWLLQSKGGIEISSYDDFKAQMDKFIAKPELVKELGTVAGRVVE
;
A
#
# COMPACT_ATOMS: atom_id res chain seq x y z
N LEU A 1 16.45 5.76 -12.31
CA LEU A 1 16.92 6.92 -13.09
C LEU A 1 18.31 7.35 -12.62
N ARG A 2 18.54 7.57 -11.30
CA ARG A 2 19.85 7.98 -10.76
C ARG A 2 20.99 7.01 -11.12
N GLU A 3 20.74 5.71 -11.04
CA GLU A 3 21.73 4.67 -11.32
C GLU A 3 22.05 4.54 -12.81
N LEU A 4 21.01 4.64 -13.66
CA LEU A 4 21.14 4.45 -15.09
C LEU A 4 21.50 5.73 -15.84
N HIS A 5 21.21 6.88 -15.28
CA HIS A 5 21.37 8.20 -15.89
C HIS A 5 21.92 9.21 -14.86
N PRO A 6 23.15 9.04 -14.39
CA PRO A 6 23.76 9.92 -13.37
C PRO A 6 24.01 11.34 -13.88
N GLU A 7 24.00 11.56 -15.19
CA GLU A 7 24.15 12.86 -15.83
C GLU A 7 23.00 13.82 -15.57
N TYR A 8 21.79 13.31 -15.26
CA TYR A 8 20.64 14.17 -14.99
C TYR A 8 20.58 14.61 -13.53
N LYS A 9 20.23 15.90 -13.34
CA LYS A 9 19.82 16.40 -12.04
C LYS A 9 18.35 16.09 -11.79
N ILE A 10 18.03 15.57 -10.62
CA ILE A 10 16.69 15.15 -10.23
C ILE A 10 16.11 16.17 -9.27
N LEU A 11 15.03 16.82 -9.70
CA LEU A 11 14.17 17.63 -8.84
C LEU A 11 12.94 16.83 -8.47
N LEU A 12 12.74 16.60 -7.18
CA LEU A 12 11.54 15.94 -6.65
C LEU A 12 10.61 16.97 -6.02
N THR A 13 9.36 17.00 -6.46
CA THR A 13 8.38 17.97 -5.95
C THR A 13 7.21 17.27 -5.26
N PHE A 14 6.69 17.89 -4.22
CA PHE A 14 5.50 17.46 -3.49
C PHE A 14 4.49 18.59 -3.42
N PHE A 15 3.22 18.27 -3.59
CA PHE A 15 2.12 19.21 -3.33
C PHE A 15 1.64 19.13 -1.87
N SER A 16 1.63 17.90 -1.31
CA SER A 16 1.20 17.63 0.07
C SER A 16 2.33 17.83 1.09
N PRO A 17 2.09 18.51 2.22
CA PRO A 17 3.04 18.59 3.33
C PRO A 17 3.46 17.21 3.85
N SER A 18 2.56 16.26 3.98
CA SER A 18 2.86 14.92 4.47
C SER A 18 3.89 14.18 3.61
N GLY A 19 3.79 14.29 2.28
CA GLY A 19 4.78 13.72 1.37
C GLY A 19 6.14 14.41 1.47
N TYR A 20 6.13 15.73 1.54
CA TYR A 20 7.34 16.54 1.67
C TYR A 20 8.11 16.25 2.96
N GLU A 21 7.43 16.28 4.11
CA GLU A 21 8.08 16.08 5.42
C GLU A 21 8.76 14.70 5.54
N VAL A 22 8.16 13.68 4.95
CA VAL A 22 8.74 12.33 4.94
C VAL A 22 9.94 12.21 3.99
N ARG A 23 10.02 13.04 2.94
CA ARG A 23 10.99 12.90 1.85
C ARG A 23 11.90 14.08 1.61
N LYS A 24 11.85 15.13 2.43
CA LYS A 24 12.67 16.34 2.27
C LYS A 24 14.18 16.08 2.23
N ASP A 25 14.64 15.03 2.93
CA ASP A 25 16.04 14.62 2.99
C ASP A 25 16.35 13.40 2.08
N TYR A 26 15.55 13.17 1.06
CA TYR A 26 15.70 12.01 0.18
C TYR A 26 16.98 12.09 -0.66
N LYS A 27 17.92 11.16 -0.44
CA LYS A 27 19.25 11.13 -1.09
C LYS A 27 19.21 10.81 -2.60
N GLY A 28 18.10 10.29 -3.11
CA GLY A 28 17.93 9.97 -4.53
C GLY A 28 17.61 11.17 -5.42
N ALA A 29 17.37 12.36 -4.84
CA ALA A 29 17.12 13.61 -5.56
C ALA A 29 18.17 14.66 -5.21
N ASP A 30 18.50 15.54 -6.17
CA ASP A 30 19.41 16.66 -5.94
C ASP A 30 18.73 17.81 -5.20
N ILE A 31 17.44 18.02 -5.48
CA ILE A 31 16.61 19.01 -4.84
C ILE A 31 15.25 18.41 -4.52
N VAL A 32 14.75 18.67 -3.32
CA VAL A 32 13.38 18.33 -2.90
C VAL A 32 12.68 19.62 -2.48
N CYS A 33 11.51 19.91 -3.08
CA CYS A 33 10.76 21.12 -2.75
C CYS A 33 9.25 20.94 -2.93
N TYR A 34 8.48 21.93 -2.49
CA TYR A 34 7.05 21.98 -2.82
C TYR A 34 6.82 22.38 -4.27
N LEU A 35 5.84 21.76 -4.91
CA LEU A 35 5.31 22.23 -6.19
C LEU A 35 4.45 23.47 -5.91
N PRO A 36 4.76 24.63 -6.50
CA PRO A 36 3.92 25.82 -6.34
C PRO A 36 2.51 25.62 -6.90
N LEU A 37 1.52 26.28 -6.30
CA LEU A 37 0.13 26.26 -6.78
C LEU A 37 0.03 26.50 -8.28
N ASP A 38 -0.83 25.73 -8.96
CA ASP A 38 -0.98 25.71 -10.41
C ASP A 38 -1.70 26.97 -10.95
N THR A 39 -1.02 28.10 -10.86
CA THR A 39 -1.40 29.34 -11.54
C THR A 39 -0.43 29.62 -12.68
N ILE A 40 -0.88 30.34 -13.72
CA ILE A 40 -0.04 30.70 -14.87
C ILE A 40 1.26 31.37 -14.43
N ARG A 41 1.18 32.28 -13.45
CA ARG A 41 2.35 33.01 -12.94
C ARG A 41 3.34 32.10 -12.23
N ASN A 42 2.85 31.26 -11.32
CA ASN A 42 3.71 30.36 -10.53
C ASN A 42 4.35 29.30 -11.43
N SER A 43 3.56 28.65 -12.30
CA SER A 43 4.05 27.61 -13.20
C SER A 43 5.11 28.16 -14.16
N ARG A 44 4.89 29.36 -14.73
CA ARG A 44 5.89 30.02 -15.59
C ARG A 44 7.18 30.35 -14.84
N ARG A 45 7.09 30.90 -13.63
CA ARG A 45 8.27 31.24 -12.82
C ARG A 45 9.04 29.99 -12.41
N PHE A 46 8.34 28.99 -11.90
CA PHE A 46 8.93 27.72 -11.47
C PHE A 46 9.65 27.04 -12.64
N LEU A 47 8.96 26.80 -13.75
CA LEU A 47 9.54 26.14 -14.93
C LEU A 47 10.65 26.96 -15.61
N ARG A 48 10.67 28.30 -15.45
CA ARG A 48 11.78 29.14 -15.90
C ARG A 48 13.02 28.93 -15.03
N ALA A 49 12.86 28.76 -13.73
CA ALA A 49 13.96 28.52 -12.80
C ALA A 49 14.53 27.11 -12.96
N VAL A 50 13.65 26.09 -13.05
CA VAL A 50 14.02 24.66 -13.11
C VAL A 50 14.58 24.28 -14.47
N ARG A 51 13.99 24.78 -15.58
CA ARG A 51 14.33 24.40 -16.97
C ARG A 51 14.41 22.89 -17.18
N PRO A 52 13.34 22.14 -16.90
CA PRO A 52 13.39 20.67 -17.01
C PRO A 52 13.60 20.24 -18.47
N VAL A 53 14.35 19.18 -18.68
CA VAL A 53 14.52 18.51 -19.99
C VAL A 53 13.42 17.46 -20.22
N MET A 54 12.81 16.96 -19.14
CA MET A 54 11.64 16.07 -19.14
C MET A 54 10.91 16.20 -17.80
N ALA A 55 9.63 15.83 -17.77
CA ALA A 55 8.81 15.88 -16.56
C ALA A 55 8.01 14.59 -16.39
N PHE A 56 8.03 14.05 -15.16
CA PHE A 56 7.26 12.87 -14.77
C PHE A 56 6.21 13.25 -13.74
N PHE A 57 4.97 12.85 -13.97
CA PHE A 57 3.86 13.03 -13.03
C PHE A 57 3.33 11.67 -12.62
N ILE A 58 3.10 11.47 -11.32
CA ILE A 58 2.76 10.18 -10.75
C ILE A 58 1.26 10.12 -10.46
N LYS A 59 0.59 9.07 -10.92
CA LYS A 59 -0.83 8.77 -10.67
C LYS A 59 -1.79 9.86 -11.16
N TYR A 60 -2.43 10.61 -10.24
CA TYR A 60 -3.54 11.54 -10.52
C TYR A 60 -3.11 13.00 -10.64
N GLU A 61 -1.84 13.26 -10.84
CA GLU A 61 -1.25 14.59 -10.86
C GLU A 61 -1.40 15.24 -12.24
N PHE A 62 -2.57 15.85 -12.53
CA PHE A 62 -2.87 16.52 -13.79
C PHE A 62 -2.96 18.05 -13.59
N TRP A 63 -1.83 18.72 -13.68
CA TRP A 63 -1.67 20.15 -13.44
C TRP A 63 -1.80 20.96 -14.72
N TYR A 64 -2.92 21.64 -14.89
CA TYR A 64 -3.32 22.28 -16.16
C TYR A 64 -2.27 23.26 -16.70
N ASN A 65 -1.83 24.24 -15.90
CA ASN A 65 -0.87 25.25 -16.37
C ASN A 65 0.53 24.67 -16.55
N TYR A 66 0.97 23.80 -15.67
CA TYR A 66 2.27 23.12 -15.82
C TYR A 66 2.33 22.33 -17.13
N PHE A 67 1.32 21.54 -17.43
CA PHE A 67 1.28 20.68 -18.63
C PHE A 67 1.29 21.51 -19.90
N HIS A 68 0.45 22.53 -20.00
CA HIS A 68 0.41 23.40 -21.17
C HIS A 68 1.72 24.17 -21.39
N ILE A 69 2.37 24.65 -20.32
CA ILE A 69 3.64 25.37 -20.44
C ILE A 69 4.77 24.42 -20.83
N LEU A 70 4.81 23.21 -20.28
CA LEU A 70 5.78 22.19 -20.65
C LEU A 70 5.63 21.82 -22.15
N GLN A 71 4.41 21.52 -22.60
CA GLN A 71 4.12 21.24 -24.00
C GLN A 71 4.55 22.40 -24.91
N HIS A 72 4.17 23.64 -24.56
CA HIS A 72 4.55 24.83 -25.34
C HIS A 72 6.06 25.01 -25.46
N ARG A 73 6.82 24.54 -24.48
CA ARG A 73 8.31 24.58 -24.47
C ARG A 73 8.95 23.37 -25.12
N GLY A 74 8.18 22.43 -25.65
CA GLY A 74 8.68 21.18 -26.23
C GLY A 74 9.30 20.23 -25.19
N VAL A 75 8.98 20.38 -23.91
CA VAL A 75 9.47 19.49 -22.84
C VAL A 75 8.54 18.28 -22.76
N PRO A 76 9.07 17.05 -22.95
CA PRO A 76 8.25 15.85 -22.86
C PRO A 76 7.70 15.62 -21.46
N VAL A 77 6.41 15.29 -21.39
CA VAL A 77 5.68 15.02 -20.16
C VAL A 77 5.25 13.56 -20.14
N TYR A 78 5.58 12.85 -19.09
CA TYR A 78 5.20 11.46 -18.88
C TYR A 78 4.29 11.34 -17.66
N SER A 79 3.16 10.65 -17.81
CA SER A 79 2.29 10.30 -16.68
C SER A 79 2.47 8.83 -16.35
N VAL A 80 2.89 8.51 -15.12
CA VAL A 80 3.31 7.17 -14.71
C VAL A 80 2.36 6.59 -13.66
N SER A 81 2.03 5.31 -13.83
CA SER A 81 1.14 4.55 -12.94
C SER A 81 -0.22 5.23 -12.75
N CYS A 82 -0.74 5.84 -13.82
CA CYS A 82 -2.04 6.49 -13.78
C CYS A 82 -3.18 5.49 -14.05
N ILE A 83 -4.32 5.74 -13.41
CA ILE A 83 -5.54 4.98 -13.63
C ILE A 83 -6.69 5.92 -13.96
N PHE A 84 -7.48 5.58 -14.95
CA PHE A 84 -8.62 6.36 -15.40
C PHE A 84 -9.93 5.61 -15.15
N ARG A 85 -11.00 6.37 -14.89
CA ARG A 85 -12.36 5.87 -14.68
C ARG A 85 -13.35 6.66 -15.51
N LYS A 86 -14.38 6.02 -16.02
CA LYS A 86 -15.42 6.63 -16.90
C LYS A 86 -16.13 7.83 -16.27
N ASN A 87 -16.22 7.87 -14.94
CA ASN A 87 -16.89 8.95 -14.21
C ASN A 87 -16.01 10.20 -14.01
N GLN A 88 -14.72 10.16 -14.35
CA GLN A 88 -13.85 11.32 -14.24
C GLN A 88 -14.21 12.42 -15.25
N ILE A 89 -13.97 13.67 -14.85
CA ILE A 89 -14.33 14.86 -15.60
C ILE A 89 -13.77 14.86 -17.04
N PHE A 90 -12.60 14.29 -17.24
CA PHE A 90 -11.91 14.24 -18.55
C PHE A 90 -12.72 13.52 -19.64
N PHE A 91 -13.57 12.55 -19.26
CA PHE A 91 -14.36 11.72 -20.16
C PHE A 91 -15.83 12.11 -20.20
N ARG A 92 -16.22 13.19 -19.48
CA ARG A 92 -17.59 13.72 -19.50
C ARG A 92 -17.75 14.74 -20.62
N TRP A 93 -18.95 14.80 -21.22
CA TRP A 93 -19.25 15.75 -22.29
C TRP A 93 -19.00 17.22 -21.89
N TYR A 94 -19.26 17.57 -20.63
CA TYR A 94 -19.01 18.91 -20.07
C TYR A 94 -17.54 19.14 -19.66
N GLY A 95 -16.76 18.09 -19.59
CA GLY A 95 -15.34 18.13 -19.19
C GLY A 95 -14.35 18.22 -20.35
N LYS A 96 -14.81 18.34 -21.59
CA LYS A 96 -13.95 18.36 -22.79
C LYS A 96 -12.81 19.37 -22.75
N GLN A 97 -13.04 20.56 -22.16
CA GLN A 97 -11.99 21.56 -21.98
C GLN A 97 -10.90 21.09 -21.02
N TYR A 98 -11.30 20.46 -19.91
CA TYR A 98 -10.37 19.85 -18.96
C TYR A 98 -9.62 18.66 -19.58
N GLY A 99 -10.30 17.88 -20.43
CA GLY A 99 -9.70 16.76 -21.16
C GLY A 99 -8.52 17.18 -22.05
N LYS A 100 -8.48 18.43 -22.50
CA LYS A 100 -7.36 18.96 -23.30
C LYS A 100 -6.01 18.90 -22.58
N VAL A 101 -5.98 18.92 -21.26
CA VAL A 101 -4.73 18.78 -20.48
C VAL A 101 -4.07 17.42 -20.72
N LEU A 102 -4.85 16.37 -20.97
CA LEU A 102 -4.32 15.05 -21.24
C LEU A 102 -3.57 14.98 -22.57
N HIS A 103 -3.94 15.79 -23.56
CA HIS A 103 -3.22 15.87 -24.84
C HIS A 103 -1.86 16.59 -24.73
N CYS A 104 -1.55 17.19 -23.57
CA CYS A 104 -0.22 17.74 -23.30
C CYS A 104 0.80 16.67 -22.87
N VAL A 105 0.34 15.46 -22.57
CA VAL A 105 1.19 14.36 -22.14
C VAL A 105 1.77 13.63 -23.33
N THR A 106 3.08 13.45 -23.34
CA THR A 106 3.81 12.78 -24.40
C THR A 106 3.52 11.28 -24.42
N LYS A 107 3.47 10.64 -23.25
CA LYS A 107 3.12 9.23 -23.12
C LYS A 107 2.53 8.93 -21.74
N PHE A 108 1.50 8.08 -21.71
CA PHE A 108 0.89 7.57 -20.49
C PHE A 108 1.35 6.14 -20.23
N PHE A 109 1.77 5.88 -19.01
CA PHE A 109 1.99 4.54 -18.46
C PHE A 109 0.84 4.24 -17.50
N VAL A 110 -0.16 3.49 -17.98
CA VAL A 110 -1.41 3.24 -17.26
C VAL A 110 -1.39 1.92 -16.51
N GLN A 111 -2.24 1.82 -15.48
CA GLN A 111 -2.29 0.60 -14.65
C GLN A 111 -3.09 -0.55 -15.31
N ASN A 112 -4.04 -0.25 -16.21
CA ASN A 112 -4.90 -1.28 -16.78
C ASN A 112 -5.41 -0.92 -18.19
N GLU A 113 -5.95 -1.94 -18.87
CA GLU A 113 -6.51 -1.82 -20.22
C GLU A 113 -7.74 -0.91 -20.30
N GLU A 114 -8.55 -0.80 -19.25
CA GLU A 114 -9.69 0.11 -19.22
C GLU A 114 -9.21 1.57 -19.33
N SER A 115 -8.17 1.93 -18.60
CA SER A 115 -7.55 3.26 -18.68
C SER A 115 -7.01 3.54 -20.07
N ARG A 116 -6.36 2.57 -20.71
CA ARG A 116 -5.88 2.69 -22.10
C ARG A 116 -7.03 2.92 -23.08
N LYS A 117 -8.11 2.15 -22.96
CA LYS A 117 -9.31 2.32 -23.79
C LYS A 117 -9.97 3.68 -23.60
N LEU A 118 -10.03 4.20 -22.38
CA LEU A 118 -10.59 5.53 -22.09
C LEU A 118 -9.75 6.64 -22.75
N LEU A 119 -8.43 6.54 -22.71
CA LEU A 119 -7.52 7.48 -23.40
C LEU A 119 -7.70 7.40 -24.94
N HIS A 120 -7.72 6.20 -25.50
CA HIS A 120 -7.95 5.97 -26.93
C HIS A 120 -9.28 6.59 -27.39
N ASN A 121 -10.35 6.48 -26.61
CA ASN A 121 -11.68 7.05 -26.95
C ASN A 121 -11.69 8.58 -27.03
N ILE A 122 -10.70 9.26 -26.49
CA ILE A 122 -10.52 10.72 -26.60
C ILE A 122 -9.36 11.10 -27.54
N GLY A 123 -8.87 10.14 -28.35
CA GLY A 123 -7.83 10.36 -29.37
C GLY A 123 -6.40 10.36 -28.82
N ILE A 124 -6.13 9.69 -27.69
CA ILE A 124 -4.79 9.55 -27.12
C ILE A 124 -4.34 8.10 -27.26
N ASP A 125 -3.47 7.83 -28.23
CA ASP A 125 -2.92 6.49 -28.52
C ASP A 125 -1.57 6.25 -27.84
N ALA A 126 -0.86 7.33 -27.45
CA ALA A 126 0.42 7.25 -26.78
C ALA A 126 0.27 6.75 -25.32
N SER A 127 -0.17 5.50 -25.16
CA SER A 127 -0.40 4.88 -23.86
C SER A 127 0.05 3.42 -23.83
N GLU A 128 0.60 3.01 -22.69
CA GLU A 128 1.10 1.65 -22.46
C GLU A 128 0.61 1.16 -21.09
N VAL A 129 0.21 -0.12 -21.03
CA VAL A 129 -0.19 -0.74 -19.76
C VAL A 129 1.05 -1.31 -19.10
N VAL A 130 1.37 -0.77 -17.93
CA VAL A 130 2.56 -1.15 -17.14
C VAL A 130 2.21 -1.67 -15.74
N GLY A 131 0.93 -1.69 -15.39
CA GLY A 131 0.50 -2.07 -14.05
C GLY A 131 0.64 -0.95 -13.01
N ASP A 132 0.43 -1.32 -11.75
CA ASP A 132 0.59 -0.42 -10.61
C ASP A 132 1.99 -0.59 -9.99
N THR A 133 2.75 0.48 -9.91
CA THR A 133 4.10 0.50 -9.30
C THR A 133 4.12 0.07 -7.83
N ARG A 134 2.96 -0.07 -7.17
CA ARG A 134 2.86 -0.66 -5.83
C ARG A 134 3.26 -2.13 -5.82
N PHE A 135 3.04 -2.87 -6.92
CA PHE A 135 3.45 -4.27 -7.05
C PHE A 135 4.98 -4.37 -7.06
N ASP A 136 5.64 -3.60 -7.92
CA ASP A 136 7.11 -3.54 -7.94
C ASP A 136 7.67 -3.15 -6.56
N ARG A 137 6.99 -2.21 -5.88
CA ARG A 137 7.43 -1.73 -4.57
C ARG A 137 7.35 -2.81 -3.50
N VAL A 138 6.28 -3.61 -3.46
CA VAL A 138 6.17 -4.68 -2.45
C VAL A 138 7.14 -5.83 -2.72
N LEU A 139 7.46 -6.12 -3.99
CA LEU A 139 8.52 -7.06 -4.35
C LEU A 139 9.89 -6.57 -3.84
N GLN A 140 10.24 -5.31 -4.09
CA GLN A 140 11.48 -4.70 -3.57
C GLN A 140 11.53 -4.72 -2.02
N ILE A 141 10.41 -4.46 -1.35
CA ILE A 141 10.33 -4.50 0.12
C ILE A 141 10.51 -5.93 0.63
N ARG A 142 9.93 -6.93 -0.04
CA ARG A 142 10.14 -8.35 0.27
C ARG A 142 11.61 -8.71 0.18
N ASP A 143 12.25 -8.36 -0.92
CA ASP A 143 13.66 -8.69 -1.17
C ASP A 143 14.62 -7.95 -0.22
N ALA A 144 14.21 -6.80 0.31
CA ALA A 144 14.94 -6.01 1.30
C ALA A 144 14.46 -6.24 2.76
N ALA A 145 13.72 -7.32 3.01
CA ALA A 145 13.16 -7.58 4.34
C ALA A 145 14.25 -7.75 5.40
N LYS A 146 14.00 -7.14 6.55
CA LYS A 146 14.92 -7.19 7.70
C LYS A 146 14.74 -8.49 8.46
N GLN A 147 15.83 -9.03 8.94
CA GLN A 147 15.79 -10.05 9.99
C GLN A 147 15.40 -9.39 11.31
N LEU A 148 14.45 -9.98 12.02
CA LEU A 148 13.89 -9.46 13.25
C LEU A 148 14.03 -10.51 14.37
N PRO A 149 15.14 -10.52 15.12
CA PRO A 149 15.44 -11.58 16.09
C PRO A 149 14.36 -11.79 17.15
N ILE A 150 13.69 -10.73 17.60
CA ILE A 150 12.56 -10.81 18.53
C ILE A 150 11.37 -11.56 17.91
N VAL A 151 11.02 -11.24 16.66
CA VAL A 151 9.90 -11.89 15.94
C VAL A 151 10.24 -13.33 15.60
N GLU A 152 11.50 -13.59 15.24
CA GLU A 152 12.01 -14.93 14.97
C GLU A 152 11.93 -15.82 16.22
N ALA A 153 12.37 -15.32 17.36
CA ALA A 153 12.26 -16.01 18.64
C ALA A 153 10.79 -16.24 19.07
N PHE A 154 9.92 -15.24 18.84
CA PHE A 154 8.49 -15.33 19.11
C PHE A 154 7.82 -16.44 18.30
N ARG A 155 8.15 -16.57 17.00
CA ARG A 155 7.45 -17.48 16.08
C ARG A 155 7.44 -18.93 16.55
N SER A 156 8.47 -19.42 17.21
CA SER A 156 8.60 -20.83 17.64
C SER A 156 8.09 -21.84 16.56
N ASN A 157 7.49 -22.97 16.94
CA ASN A 157 6.91 -23.96 16.03
C ASN A 157 5.38 -23.84 15.87
N ARG A 158 4.78 -22.75 16.33
CA ARG A 158 3.33 -22.52 16.25
C ARG A 158 2.96 -21.71 15.00
N LYS A 159 1.71 -21.81 14.59
CA LYS A 159 1.12 -20.96 13.56
C LYS A 159 1.02 -19.52 14.03
N VAL A 160 1.35 -18.57 13.15
CA VAL A 160 1.34 -17.14 13.46
C VAL A 160 0.32 -16.41 12.60
N PHE A 161 -0.58 -15.70 13.25
CA PHE A 161 -1.48 -14.75 12.62
C PHE A 161 -0.93 -13.34 12.79
N VAL A 162 -0.80 -12.59 11.71
CA VAL A 162 -0.28 -11.22 11.71
C VAL A 162 -1.40 -10.23 11.38
N ALA A 163 -1.82 -9.44 12.35
CA ALA A 163 -2.77 -8.35 12.16
C ALA A 163 -2.01 -7.03 11.94
N GLY A 164 -1.95 -6.56 10.70
CA GLY A 164 -1.24 -5.33 10.33
C GLY A 164 -2.18 -4.16 10.12
N SER A 165 -1.74 -2.96 10.55
CA SER A 165 -2.49 -1.70 10.44
C SER A 165 -3.90 -1.79 11.02
N SER A 166 -4.07 -2.49 12.13
CA SER A 166 -5.37 -2.73 12.77
C SER A 166 -5.91 -1.47 13.46
N TRP A 167 -7.23 -1.44 13.57
CA TRP A 167 -7.99 -0.44 14.32
C TRP A 167 -8.88 -1.15 15.34
N GLY A 168 -9.41 -0.41 16.30
CA GLY A 168 -10.24 -0.97 17.37
C GLY A 168 -11.34 -1.96 16.92
N PRO A 169 -12.16 -1.65 15.89
CA PRO A 169 -13.15 -2.59 15.36
C PRO A 169 -12.57 -3.89 14.79
N ASP A 170 -11.39 -3.81 14.15
CA ASP A 170 -10.68 -5.01 13.65
C ASP A 170 -10.21 -5.87 14.84
N GLU A 171 -9.63 -5.23 15.84
CA GLU A 171 -9.06 -5.84 17.04
C GLU A 171 -10.10 -6.58 17.88
N ASP A 172 -11.31 -6.04 17.98
CA ASP A 172 -12.41 -6.66 18.70
C ASP A 172 -12.81 -8.02 18.10
N ILE A 173 -12.64 -8.18 16.78
CA ILE A 173 -12.93 -9.42 16.09
C ILE A 173 -11.83 -10.47 16.36
N PHE A 174 -10.60 -10.18 15.99
CA PHE A 174 -9.57 -11.23 16.04
C PHE A 174 -9.05 -11.50 17.46
N ILE A 175 -8.96 -10.51 18.37
CA ILE A 175 -8.53 -10.75 19.75
C ILE A 175 -9.48 -11.69 20.47
N ARG A 176 -10.79 -11.54 20.27
CA ARG A 176 -11.78 -12.45 20.84
C ARG A 176 -11.50 -13.90 20.45
N TYR A 177 -11.22 -14.14 19.17
CA TYR A 177 -10.92 -15.49 18.65
C TYR A 177 -9.65 -16.06 19.26
N PHE A 178 -8.56 -15.30 19.24
CA PHE A 178 -7.25 -15.78 19.70
C PHE A 178 -7.16 -15.96 21.21
N ASN A 179 -7.98 -15.30 21.99
CA ASN A 179 -8.10 -15.58 23.42
C ASN A 179 -8.62 -16.99 23.73
N GLU A 180 -9.36 -17.60 22.78
CA GLU A 180 -9.96 -18.93 22.92
C GLU A 180 -9.19 -20.02 22.16
N HIS A 181 -8.23 -19.64 21.30
CA HIS A 181 -7.50 -20.58 20.42
C HIS A 181 -5.98 -20.48 20.61
N PRO A 182 -5.43 -21.20 21.63
CA PRO A 182 -4.02 -21.12 22.00
C PRO A 182 -3.06 -21.74 20.97
N ASP A 183 -3.55 -22.51 20.01
CA ASP A 183 -2.74 -23.15 18.95
C ASP A 183 -2.09 -22.14 18.00
N TRP A 184 -2.62 -20.92 17.97
CA TRP A 184 -2.10 -19.83 17.18
C TRP A 184 -1.42 -18.77 18.03
N GLN A 185 -0.30 -18.25 17.55
CA GLN A 185 0.31 -17.02 18.05
C GLN A 185 -0.27 -15.80 17.31
N LEU A 186 -0.31 -14.67 17.98
CA LEU A 186 -0.87 -13.43 17.45
C LEU A 186 0.17 -12.33 17.46
N ILE A 187 0.44 -11.73 16.30
CA ILE A 187 1.19 -10.48 16.18
C ILE A 187 0.20 -9.37 15.83
N ILE A 188 0.21 -8.28 16.57
CA ILE A 188 -0.62 -7.08 16.31
C ILE A 188 0.30 -5.90 16.04
N ALA A 189 0.19 -5.32 14.84
CA ALA A 189 0.82 -4.06 14.48
C ALA A 189 -0.28 -3.01 14.26
N PRO A 190 -0.68 -2.27 15.30
CA PRO A 190 -1.79 -1.33 15.20
C PRO A 190 -1.44 -0.13 14.31
N HIS A 191 -2.45 0.46 13.66
CA HIS A 191 -2.25 1.66 12.84
C HIS A 191 -1.88 2.88 13.66
N VAL A 192 -2.47 3.01 14.84
CA VAL A 192 -2.17 4.09 15.79
C VAL A 192 -1.36 3.52 16.95
N ILE A 193 -0.12 3.99 17.10
CA ILE A 193 0.80 3.61 18.17
C ILE A 193 0.79 4.73 19.24
N SER A 194 -0.29 4.81 19.99
CA SER A 194 -0.39 5.63 21.20
C SER A 194 -0.42 4.74 22.44
N GLU A 195 0.12 5.20 23.56
CA GLU A 195 0.13 4.41 24.78
C GLU A 195 -1.30 4.04 25.23
N GLU A 196 -2.26 4.95 25.05
CA GLU A 196 -3.66 4.68 25.35
C GLU A 196 -4.21 3.51 24.52
N HIS A 197 -3.97 3.51 23.20
CA HIS A 197 -4.43 2.44 22.31
C HIS A 197 -3.72 1.11 22.64
N LEU A 198 -2.41 1.13 22.87
CA LEU A 198 -1.66 -0.06 23.25
C LEU A 198 -2.18 -0.68 24.55
N GLN A 199 -2.52 0.12 25.53
CA GLN A 199 -3.15 -0.34 26.78
C GLN A 199 -4.56 -0.91 26.54
N GLN A 200 -5.35 -0.32 25.66
CA GLN A 200 -6.64 -0.87 25.25
C GLN A 200 -6.49 -2.26 24.64
N ILE A 201 -5.54 -2.47 23.72
CA ILE A 201 -5.23 -3.78 23.12
C ILE A 201 -4.81 -4.77 24.22
N MET A 202 -3.86 -4.38 25.07
CA MET A 202 -3.37 -5.23 26.15
C MET A 202 -4.47 -5.65 27.12
N SER A 203 -5.41 -4.76 27.43
CA SER A 203 -6.53 -5.06 28.33
C SER A 203 -7.52 -6.09 27.79
N LYS A 204 -7.62 -6.23 26.46
CA LYS A 204 -8.47 -7.23 25.78
C LYS A 204 -7.79 -8.61 25.66
N LEU A 205 -6.47 -8.65 25.69
CA LEU A 205 -5.69 -9.89 25.56
C LEU A 205 -5.64 -10.64 26.89
N LYS A 206 -6.02 -11.92 26.87
CA LYS A 206 -6.01 -12.81 28.05
C LYS A 206 -4.79 -13.74 28.08
N ARG A 207 -3.94 -13.63 27.09
CA ARG A 207 -2.77 -14.48 26.89
C ARG A 207 -1.48 -13.72 27.19
N LYS A 208 -0.37 -14.43 27.43
CA LYS A 208 0.92 -13.81 27.70
C LYS A 208 1.34 -12.91 26.53
N THR A 209 1.34 -11.61 26.77
CA THR A 209 1.57 -10.58 25.77
C THR A 209 2.83 -9.78 26.09
N VAL A 210 3.64 -9.51 25.08
CA VAL A 210 4.83 -8.64 25.16
C VAL A 210 4.76 -7.55 24.10
N ARG A 211 5.45 -6.43 24.34
CA ARG A 211 5.62 -5.33 23.39
C ARG A 211 7.01 -5.42 22.75
N TYR A 212 7.09 -5.23 21.47
CA TYR A 212 8.32 -5.39 20.69
C TYR A 212 9.49 -4.54 21.20
N THR A 213 9.24 -3.26 21.55
CA THR A 213 10.30 -2.35 22.02
C THR A 213 10.70 -2.58 23.48
N GLN A 214 9.96 -3.42 24.22
CA GLN A 214 10.12 -3.63 25.67
C GLN A 214 10.44 -5.08 26.04
N THR A 215 10.74 -5.93 25.07
CA THR A 215 11.00 -7.35 25.28
C THR A 215 12.36 -7.77 24.73
N SER A 216 12.86 -8.89 25.23
CA SER A 216 14.03 -9.58 24.66
C SER A 216 13.60 -10.79 23.82
N PRO A 217 14.50 -11.36 22.99
CA PRO A 217 14.21 -12.61 22.27
C PRO A 217 13.80 -13.76 23.21
N GLU A 218 14.42 -13.86 24.39
CA GLU A 218 14.14 -14.92 25.38
C GLU A 218 12.72 -14.79 25.95
N GLU A 219 12.29 -13.57 26.26
CA GLU A 219 10.93 -13.31 26.74
C GLU A 219 9.89 -13.52 25.62
N ALA A 220 10.20 -13.03 24.40
CA ALA A 220 9.34 -13.19 23.25
C ALA A 220 9.09 -14.67 22.91
N ALA A 221 10.09 -15.53 23.03
CA ALA A 221 9.96 -16.98 22.77
C ALA A 221 8.89 -17.66 23.64
N SER A 222 8.62 -17.13 24.83
CA SER A 222 7.61 -17.67 25.78
C SER A 222 6.26 -16.94 25.68
N ALA A 223 6.17 -15.87 24.86
CA ALA A 223 4.95 -15.12 24.68
C ALA A 223 3.99 -15.78 23.66
N GLU A 224 2.73 -15.42 23.74
CA GLU A 224 1.67 -15.91 22.87
C GLU A 224 1.10 -14.80 21.99
N CYS A 225 1.25 -13.55 22.43
CA CYS A 225 0.90 -12.35 21.67
C CYS A 225 2.08 -11.38 21.68
N LEU A 226 2.35 -10.76 20.52
CA LEU A 226 3.39 -9.75 20.35
C LEU A 226 2.75 -8.50 19.76
N ILE A 227 2.85 -7.37 20.47
CA ILE A 227 2.39 -6.07 19.99
C ILE A 227 3.58 -5.31 19.42
N ILE A 228 3.44 -4.85 18.18
CA ILE A 228 4.46 -4.03 17.49
C ILE A 228 4.17 -2.56 17.80
N ASP A 229 4.93 -2.01 18.69
CA ASP A 229 4.80 -0.66 19.22
C ASP A 229 5.80 0.32 18.61
N CYS A 230 6.20 0.08 17.35
CA CYS A 230 7.06 0.95 16.56
C CYS A 230 6.73 0.90 15.08
N PHE A 231 7.14 1.92 14.33
CA PHE A 231 6.90 2.01 12.89
C PHE A 231 8.00 1.36 12.05
N GLY A 232 7.64 1.01 10.79
CA GLY A 232 8.60 0.63 9.75
C GLY A 232 9.04 -0.83 9.77
N LEU A 233 8.38 -1.71 10.52
CA LEU A 233 8.69 -3.13 10.59
C LEU A 233 7.63 -4.04 9.95
N LEU A 234 6.39 -3.57 9.79
CA LEU A 234 5.24 -4.39 9.42
C LEU A 234 5.49 -5.23 8.15
N SER A 235 6.03 -4.62 7.11
CA SER A 235 6.31 -5.32 5.84
C SER A 235 7.27 -6.51 6.01
N SER A 236 8.25 -6.40 6.94
CA SER A 236 9.16 -7.48 7.27
C SER A 236 8.55 -8.51 8.22
N ILE A 237 7.63 -8.07 9.09
CA ILE A 237 6.93 -8.93 10.06
C ILE A 237 6.01 -9.93 9.35
N TYR A 238 5.40 -9.55 8.24
CA TYR A 238 4.58 -10.49 7.46
C TYR A 238 5.35 -11.74 7.03
N ASN A 239 6.67 -11.67 6.83
CA ASN A 239 7.52 -12.83 6.53
C ASN A 239 7.45 -13.94 7.60
N TYR A 240 7.06 -13.61 8.81
CA TYR A 240 6.99 -14.54 9.93
C TYR A 240 5.58 -15.09 10.16
N GLY A 241 4.59 -14.64 9.38
CA GLY A 241 3.20 -15.05 9.48
C GLY A 241 2.83 -16.24 8.61
N ASP A 242 1.78 -16.94 8.99
CA ASP A 242 1.11 -17.96 8.17
C ASP A 242 -0.19 -17.42 7.56
N VAL A 243 -0.85 -16.48 8.26
CA VAL A 243 -2.09 -15.82 7.85
C VAL A 243 -1.99 -14.34 8.20
N ALA A 244 -2.45 -13.47 7.32
CA ALA A 244 -2.48 -12.04 7.55
C ALA A 244 -3.90 -11.49 7.68
N TYR A 245 -4.02 -10.42 8.46
CA TYR A 245 -5.15 -9.50 8.47
C TYR A 245 -4.65 -8.09 8.15
N VAL A 246 -5.34 -7.39 7.28
CA VAL A 246 -5.06 -6.00 6.94
C VAL A 246 -6.22 -5.12 7.38
N GLY A 247 -5.95 -4.25 8.35
CA GLY A 247 -6.94 -3.43 9.02
C GLY A 247 -7.49 -2.26 8.18
N GLY A 248 -8.45 -1.55 8.79
CA GLY A 248 -9.13 -0.38 8.23
C GLY A 248 -10.42 -0.67 7.49
N GLY A 249 -10.69 -1.93 7.18
CA GLY A 249 -11.86 -2.32 6.38
C GLY A 249 -13.21 -2.17 7.07
N PHE A 250 -13.25 -1.93 8.38
CA PHE A 250 -14.46 -1.56 9.12
C PHE A 250 -14.60 -0.04 9.31
N GLY A 251 -13.71 0.75 8.73
CA GLY A 251 -13.68 2.21 8.81
C GLY A 251 -13.54 2.86 7.44
N VAL A 252 -12.51 3.69 7.30
CA VAL A 252 -12.26 4.51 6.10
C VAL A 252 -11.82 3.74 4.85
N GLY A 253 -11.48 2.47 4.99
CA GLY A 253 -10.99 1.58 3.93
C GLY A 253 -9.74 0.84 4.34
N ILE A 254 -9.49 -0.29 3.67
CA ILE A 254 -8.37 -1.18 3.95
C ILE A 254 -7.02 -0.52 3.64
N HIS A 255 -5.99 -0.95 4.38
CA HIS A 255 -4.60 -0.63 4.06
C HIS A 255 -4.05 -1.50 2.92
N ASN A 256 -2.74 -1.46 2.68
CA ASN A 256 -2.10 -2.13 1.55
C ASN A 256 -2.05 -3.66 1.76
N VAL A 257 -2.96 -4.38 1.10
CA VAL A 257 -3.04 -5.86 1.17
C VAL A 257 -1.89 -6.57 0.45
N LEU A 258 -1.23 -5.89 -0.49
CA LEU A 258 -0.12 -6.48 -1.26
C LEU A 258 1.12 -6.72 -0.38
N GLU A 259 1.31 -5.93 0.68
CA GLU A 259 2.43 -6.11 1.62
C GLU A 259 2.37 -7.44 2.37
N ALA A 260 1.17 -7.96 2.59
CA ALA A 260 0.96 -9.28 3.17
C ALA A 260 0.96 -10.38 2.09
N ALA A 261 0.23 -10.16 0.99
CA ALA A 261 0.07 -11.14 -0.08
C ALA A 261 1.40 -11.58 -0.72
N VAL A 262 2.38 -10.67 -0.83
CA VAL A 262 3.71 -10.94 -1.40
C VAL A 262 4.50 -12.05 -0.65
N TRP A 263 4.10 -12.37 0.58
CA TRP A 263 4.67 -13.43 1.41
C TRP A 263 3.96 -14.79 1.29
N ASN A 264 3.11 -14.95 0.28
CA ASN A 264 2.37 -16.19 0.02
C ASN A 264 1.49 -16.62 1.21
N MET A 265 0.75 -15.67 1.80
CA MET A 265 -0.21 -15.96 2.87
C MET A 265 -1.62 -15.49 2.50
N PRO A 266 -2.68 -16.18 2.95
CA PRO A 266 -4.04 -15.71 2.80
C PRO A 266 -4.24 -14.42 3.60
N VAL A 267 -4.98 -13.46 3.02
CA VAL A 267 -5.14 -12.13 3.58
C VAL A 267 -6.59 -11.86 3.92
N PHE A 268 -6.87 -11.69 5.21
CA PHE A 268 -8.17 -11.22 5.69
C PHE A 268 -8.27 -9.69 5.65
N PHE A 269 -9.45 -9.17 5.39
CA PHE A 269 -9.77 -7.75 5.51
C PHE A 269 -11.28 -7.51 5.63
N GLY A 270 -11.66 -6.33 6.14
CA GLY A 270 -13.06 -5.95 6.33
C GLY A 270 -13.77 -5.52 5.02
N PRO A 271 -15.09 -5.21 5.10
CA PRO A 271 -15.97 -5.08 3.93
C PRO A 271 -15.78 -3.78 3.13
N ASN A 272 -15.13 -2.75 3.69
CA ASN A 272 -14.88 -1.50 2.96
C ASN A 272 -13.65 -1.62 2.05
N ASN A 273 -13.71 -2.53 1.06
CA ASN A 273 -12.61 -2.86 0.16
C ASN A 273 -12.94 -2.63 -1.33
N LYS A 274 -14.18 -2.29 -1.69
CA LYS A 274 -14.68 -2.22 -3.08
C LYS A 274 -13.91 -1.25 -3.99
N HIS A 275 -13.30 -0.22 -3.41
CA HIS A 275 -12.54 0.79 -4.16
C HIS A 275 -11.06 0.43 -4.35
N PHE A 276 -10.62 -0.68 -3.77
CA PHE A 276 -9.24 -1.18 -3.80
C PHE A 276 -9.13 -2.33 -4.78
N GLN A 277 -8.59 -2.06 -5.96
CA GLN A 277 -8.51 -3.02 -7.06
C GLN A 277 -7.71 -4.27 -6.67
N GLU A 278 -6.64 -4.10 -5.92
CA GLU A 278 -5.79 -5.17 -5.40
C GLU A 278 -6.56 -6.13 -4.48
N ALA A 279 -7.46 -5.61 -3.65
CA ALA A 279 -8.33 -6.45 -2.81
C ALA A 279 -9.35 -7.23 -3.65
N GLN A 280 -9.90 -6.61 -4.71
CA GLN A 280 -10.82 -7.29 -5.62
C GLN A 280 -10.12 -8.44 -6.37
N TRP A 281 -8.87 -8.27 -6.79
CA TRP A 281 -8.09 -9.35 -7.39
C TRP A 281 -7.80 -10.48 -6.40
N LEU A 282 -7.47 -10.17 -5.16
CA LEU A 282 -7.29 -11.17 -4.10
C LEU A 282 -8.58 -11.94 -3.82
N LEU A 283 -9.73 -11.27 -3.79
CA LEU A 283 -11.03 -11.94 -3.62
C LEU A 283 -11.37 -12.86 -4.80
N GLN A 284 -11.19 -12.40 -6.04
CA GLN A 284 -11.43 -13.17 -7.26
C GLN A 284 -10.54 -14.40 -7.33
N SER A 285 -9.29 -14.29 -6.94
CA SER A 285 -8.33 -15.39 -6.90
C SER A 285 -8.53 -16.33 -5.71
N LYS A 286 -9.33 -15.96 -4.71
CA LYS A 286 -9.49 -16.64 -3.40
C LYS A 286 -8.27 -16.53 -2.47
N GLY A 287 -7.28 -15.73 -2.80
CA GLY A 287 -6.15 -15.40 -1.90
C GLY A 287 -6.52 -14.40 -0.82
N GLY A 288 -7.57 -13.60 -1.05
CA GLY A 288 -8.17 -12.67 -0.08
C GLY A 288 -9.47 -13.20 0.49
N ILE A 289 -9.75 -12.84 1.74
CA ILE A 289 -10.93 -13.28 2.49
C ILE A 289 -11.58 -12.05 3.11
N GLU A 290 -12.75 -11.66 2.59
CA GLU A 290 -13.56 -10.61 3.20
C GLU A 290 -14.31 -11.16 4.41
N ILE A 291 -14.29 -10.41 5.51
CA ILE A 291 -15.09 -10.69 6.70
C ILE A 291 -15.95 -9.46 7.04
N SER A 292 -17.15 -9.71 7.51
CA SER A 292 -18.09 -8.65 7.95
C SER A 292 -18.43 -8.76 9.44
N SER A 293 -18.06 -9.88 10.07
CA SER A 293 -18.39 -10.17 11.47
C SER A 293 -17.38 -11.10 12.12
N TYR A 294 -17.50 -11.23 13.45
CA TYR A 294 -16.77 -12.26 14.21
C TYR A 294 -17.08 -13.69 13.72
N ASP A 295 -18.34 -13.95 13.40
CA ASP A 295 -18.76 -15.30 12.98
C ASP A 295 -18.16 -15.67 11.62
N ASP A 296 -18.06 -14.72 10.69
CA ASP A 296 -17.35 -14.91 9.41
C ASP A 296 -15.87 -15.23 9.65
N PHE A 297 -15.22 -14.44 10.50
CA PHE A 297 -13.81 -14.65 10.84
C PHE A 297 -13.58 -16.01 11.48
N LYS A 298 -14.39 -16.35 12.50
CA LYS A 298 -14.33 -17.65 13.19
C LYS A 298 -14.52 -18.80 12.22
N ALA A 299 -15.54 -18.75 11.37
CA ALA A 299 -15.84 -19.81 10.39
C ALA A 299 -14.67 -20.06 9.43
N GLN A 300 -13.92 -19.02 9.04
CA GLN A 300 -12.75 -19.18 8.16
C GLN A 300 -11.53 -19.70 8.92
N MET A 301 -11.28 -19.19 10.11
CA MET A 301 -10.16 -19.67 10.93
C MET A 301 -10.36 -21.14 11.37
N ASP A 302 -11.58 -21.54 11.72
CA ASP A 302 -11.91 -22.94 12.04
C ASP A 302 -11.64 -23.87 10.84
N LYS A 303 -11.86 -23.40 9.58
CA LYS A 303 -11.48 -24.17 8.39
C LYS A 303 -9.97 -24.34 8.28
N PHE A 304 -9.18 -23.32 8.64
CA PHE A 304 -7.72 -23.40 8.64
C PHE A 304 -7.18 -24.33 9.71
N ILE A 305 -7.87 -24.44 10.85
CA ILE A 305 -7.55 -25.45 11.88
C ILE A 305 -7.89 -26.86 11.36
N ALA A 306 -9.08 -27.04 10.78
CA ALA A 306 -9.52 -28.33 10.28
C ALA A 306 -8.72 -28.83 9.07
N LYS A 307 -8.22 -27.90 8.23
CA LYS A 307 -7.49 -28.18 6.99
C LYS A 307 -6.29 -27.25 6.86
N PRO A 308 -5.16 -27.53 7.54
CA PRO A 308 -3.97 -26.66 7.53
C PRO A 308 -3.35 -26.46 6.14
N GLU A 309 -3.51 -27.41 5.24
CA GLU A 309 -3.06 -27.32 3.84
C GLU A 309 -3.72 -26.16 3.07
N LEU A 310 -4.95 -25.80 3.45
CA LEU A 310 -5.69 -24.70 2.83
C LEU A 310 -4.98 -23.34 3.01
N VAL A 311 -4.29 -23.13 4.11
CA VAL A 311 -3.50 -21.91 4.37
C VAL A 311 -2.42 -21.77 3.31
N LYS A 312 -1.69 -22.84 3.00
CA LYS A 312 -0.62 -22.83 1.99
C LYS A 312 -1.19 -22.66 0.57
N GLU A 313 -2.30 -23.34 0.28
CA GLU A 313 -2.97 -23.24 -1.03
C GLU A 313 -3.42 -21.81 -1.30
N LEU A 314 -4.21 -21.21 -0.43
CA LEU A 314 -4.71 -19.83 -0.58
C LEU A 314 -3.59 -18.80 -0.53
N GLY A 315 -2.57 -19.04 0.30
CA GLY A 315 -1.38 -18.18 0.36
C GLY A 315 -0.62 -18.16 -0.96
N THR A 316 -0.40 -19.31 -1.59
CA THR A 316 0.25 -19.38 -2.90
C THR A 316 -0.56 -18.62 -3.96
N VAL A 317 -1.89 -18.72 -3.90
CA VAL A 317 -2.76 -17.96 -4.80
C VAL A 317 -2.67 -16.46 -4.54
N ALA A 318 -2.60 -16.02 -3.27
CA ALA A 318 -2.42 -14.61 -2.93
C ALA A 318 -1.09 -14.05 -3.46
N GLY A 319 0.00 -14.80 -3.33
CA GLY A 319 1.33 -14.41 -3.85
C GLY A 319 1.33 -14.23 -5.37
N ARG A 320 0.70 -15.15 -6.11
CA ARG A 320 0.58 -15.04 -7.58
C ARG A 320 -0.18 -13.80 -8.07
N VAL A 321 -1.01 -13.20 -7.24
CA VAL A 321 -1.66 -11.92 -7.58
C VAL A 321 -0.65 -10.77 -7.57
N VAL A 322 0.43 -10.92 -6.82
CA VAL A 322 1.48 -9.90 -6.69
C VAL A 322 2.58 -10.06 -7.74
N GLU A 323 2.85 -11.27 -8.18
CA GLU A 323 3.80 -11.60 -9.25
C GLU A 323 3.21 -11.34 -10.64
#